data_e29bbe32dc65a3dacefd85540978bec1
#
_entry.id   e29bbe32dc65a3dacefd85540978bec1
#
_cell.length_a   1.000
_cell.length_b   1.000
_cell.length_c   1.000
_cell.angle_alpha   90.00
_cell.angle_beta   90.00
_cell.angle_gamma   90.00
#
_symmetry.space_group_name_H-M   'P 1'
#
loop_
_entity.id
_entity.type
_entity.pdbx_description
1 polymer ?
#
loop_
_entity_poly.entity_id
_entity_poly.type
_entity_poly.pdbx_seq_one_letter_code
_entity_poly.pdbx_strand_id
1 'polypeptide(L)'
;MCLPAALEMFRSLRLSREPLSWMAMGLAAVAGGSAATRRGRPLKLSHVVDLTQTLSPEFPSWPGYPSLEVRNTHNYARDGFFANAWHVHEHSGTHVDAPLHFSAQGWSAAEIPLESLVVPAVVLDIRGRARRDPDTQVRMADIRAWEKKHGRVPRGAAVLMWSGWEQRAGDQGAYRNMDNQGIMHFPGFSREVAEFLVKERAIGGIGVDTLSLDYGPSADFGAHFAVLPANRWGIENLANLGRIPPRGATLFVGVPRVQGASGGPSRIVAVW
;
A
#
# COMPACT_ATOMS: atom_id res chain seq x y z
N MET A 1 -19.40 25.21 6.33
CA MET A 1 -20.81 25.63 6.37
C MET A 1 -21.57 24.74 5.40
N CYS A 2 -22.07 23.60 5.83
CA CYS A 2 -23.02 22.80 5.05
C CYS A 2 -24.40 23.30 5.40
N LEU A 3 -25.13 23.76 4.39
CA LEU A 3 -26.37 24.51 4.49
C LEU A 3 -27.57 23.64 4.92
N PRO A 4 -28.55 24.21 5.65
CA PRO A 4 -29.83 23.56 5.99
C PRO A 4 -30.71 23.22 4.79
N ALA A 5 -30.38 23.68 3.59
CA ALA A 5 -31.20 23.52 2.38
C ALA A 5 -31.27 22.09 1.82
N ALA A 6 -30.38 21.19 2.21
CA ALA A 6 -30.41 19.82 1.71
C ALA A 6 -31.50 18.94 2.34
N LEU A 7 -32.00 19.29 3.53
CA LEU A 7 -33.03 18.49 4.22
C LEU A 7 -34.46 18.80 3.72
N GLU A 8 -34.74 19.96 3.14
CA GLU A 8 -36.04 20.28 2.57
C GLU A 8 -36.28 19.67 1.18
N MET A 9 -35.22 19.42 0.43
CA MET A 9 -35.33 18.85 -0.92
C MET A 9 -35.76 17.36 -0.93
N PHE A 10 -35.55 16.64 0.16
CA PHE A 10 -36.00 15.24 0.27
C PHE A 10 -37.43 15.07 0.74
N ARG A 11 -38.11 16.13 1.23
CA ARG A 11 -39.53 16.07 1.66
C ARG A 11 -40.54 16.33 0.54
N SER A 12 -40.16 16.81 -0.63
CA SER A 12 -41.06 17.19 -1.73
C SER A 12 -41.16 16.19 -2.89
N LEU A 13 -40.38 15.10 -2.87
CA LEU A 13 -40.52 14.03 -3.87
C LEU A 13 -41.68 13.07 -3.53
N ARG A 14 -42.91 13.50 -3.82
CA ARG A 14 -44.01 12.57 -3.99
C ARG A 14 -43.83 11.84 -5.32
N LEU A 15 -43.50 10.57 -5.27
CA LEU A 15 -43.53 9.69 -6.43
C LEU A 15 -44.98 9.52 -6.90
N SER A 16 -45.36 10.20 -7.97
CA SER A 16 -46.58 9.88 -8.73
C SER A 16 -46.36 8.55 -9.46
N ARG A 17 -47.22 7.59 -9.16
CA ARG A 17 -47.31 6.32 -9.92
C ARG A 17 -48.08 6.59 -11.19
N GLU A 18 -47.41 6.69 -12.31
CA GLU A 18 -48.03 6.56 -13.64
C GLU A 18 -47.32 5.45 -14.43
N PRO A 19 -48.05 4.52 -15.08
CA PRO A 19 -47.45 3.47 -15.88
C PRO A 19 -47.07 4.02 -17.25
N LEU A 20 -45.77 4.08 -17.57
CA LEU A 20 -45.30 4.42 -18.91
C LEU A 20 -45.43 3.21 -19.85
N SER A 21 -46.45 3.26 -20.70
CA SER A 21 -46.56 2.43 -21.89
C SER A 21 -45.54 2.91 -22.93
N TRP A 22 -44.56 2.10 -23.27
CA TRP A 22 -43.67 2.36 -24.42
C TRP A 22 -44.15 1.60 -25.63
N MET A 23 -44.62 2.37 -26.60
CA MET A 23 -44.92 1.89 -27.94
C MET A 23 -43.70 1.35 -28.67
N ALA A 24 -43.93 0.19 -29.29
CA ALA A 24 -42.99 -0.43 -30.23
C ALA A 24 -42.79 0.41 -31.47
N MET A 25 -41.54 0.64 -31.85
CA MET A 25 -41.19 1.05 -33.26
C MET A 25 -39.88 0.45 -33.67
N GLY A 26 -39.95 -0.33 -34.72
CA GLY A 26 -38.93 -0.41 -35.77
C GLY A 26 -37.77 -1.36 -35.55
N LEU A 27 -37.92 -2.64 -35.97
CA LEU A 27 -36.79 -3.50 -36.36
C LEU A 27 -36.04 -2.90 -37.55
N ALA A 28 -34.79 -2.51 -37.37
CA ALA A 28 -33.79 -2.47 -38.44
C ALA A 28 -32.71 -3.50 -38.06
N ALA A 29 -32.73 -4.63 -38.74
CA ALA A 29 -31.68 -5.64 -38.65
C ALA A 29 -30.40 -5.10 -39.31
N VAL A 30 -29.44 -4.70 -38.52
CA VAL A 30 -28.05 -4.54 -38.94
C VAL A 30 -27.31 -5.82 -38.55
N ALA A 31 -26.97 -6.62 -39.57
CA ALA A 31 -26.05 -7.73 -39.40
C ALA A 31 -24.66 -7.15 -39.10
N GLY A 32 -24.36 -6.99 -37.84
CA GLY A 32 -23.07 -6.57 -37.31
C GLY A 32 -22.45 -7.72 -36.54
N GLY A 33 -21.26 -8.12 -36.93
CA GLY A 33 -20.52 -9.25 -36.38
C GLY A 33 -20.54 -9.32 -34.87
N SER A 34 -20.86 -10.50 -34.35
CA SER A 34 -20.80 -10.85 -32.94
C SER A 34 -19.35 -10.70 -32.46
N ALA A 35 -19.01 -9.55 -31.94
CA ALA A 35 -17.84 -9.43 -31.08
C ALA A 35 -18.11 -10.32 -29.84
N ALA A 36 -17.54 -11.51 -29.88
CA ALA A 36 -17.54 -12.40 -28.73
C ALA A 36 -16.89 -11.63 -27.56
N THR A 37 -17.74 -11.07 -26.70
CA THR A 37 -17.27 -10.56 -25.41
C THR A 37 -16.61 -11.74 -24.71
N ARG A 38 -15.28 -11.74 -24.62
CA ARG A 38 -14.55 -12.66 -23.75
C ARG A 38 -15.12 -12.44 -22.36
N ARG A 39 -16.06 -13.28 -21.96
CA ARG A 39 -16.50 -13.38 -20.57
C ARG A 39 -15.24 -13.72 -19.79
N GLY A 40 -14.68 -12.74 -19.09
CA GLY A 40 -13.58 -12.94 -18.19
C GLY A 40 -13.97 -14.07 -17.22
N ARG A 41 -13.06 -15.01 -17.01
CA ARG A 41 -13.26 -16.03 -15.99
C ARG A 41 -13.51 -15.32 -14.66
N PRO A 42 -14.57 -15.65 -13.90
CA PRO A 42 -14.82 -14.98 -12.61
C PRO A 42 -13.58 -15.18 -11.73
N LEU A 43 -13.09 -14.09 -11.17
CA LEU A 43 -11.99 -14.11 -10.21
C LEU A 43 -12.51 -14.80 -8.94
N LYS A 44 -12.12 -16.04 -8.69
CA LYS A 44 -12.42 -16.74 -7.43
C LYS A 44 -11.37 -16.30 -6.41
N LEU A 45 -11.72 -15.37 -5.54
CA LEU A 45 -10.92 -15.01 -4.39
C LEU A 45 -11.32 -15.92 -3.24
N SER A 46 -10.43 -16.82 -2.81
CA SER A 46 -10.65 -17.71 -1.67
C SER A 46 -10.10 -17.16 -0.37
N HIS A 47 -9.13 -16.27 -0.45
CA HIS A 47 -8.48 -15.66 0.70
C HIS A 47 -8.30 -14.17 0.51
N VAL A 48 -8.54 -13.42 1.59
CA VAL A 48 -8.29 -11.96 1.67
C VAL A 48 -7.56 -11.70 2.98
N VAL A 49 -6.42 -11.05 2.90
CA VAL A 49 -5.61 -10.67 4.08
C VAL A 49 -5.31 -9.19 4.04
N ASP A 50 -5.59 -8.52 5.14
CA ASP A 50 -5.21 -7.13 5.37
C ASP A 50 -3.75 -7.09 5.84
N LEU A 51 -2.92 -6.37 5.10
CA LEU A 51 -1.50 -6.18 5.38
C LEU A 51 -1.21 -4.79 5.99
N THR A 52 -2.24 -4.15 6.56
CA THR A 52 -2.17 -2.78 7.06
C THR A 52 -2.19 -2.75 8.58
N GLN A 53 -1.30 -2.00 9.19
CA GLN A 53 -1.35 -1.64 10.61
C GLN A 53 -2.51 -0.69 10.88
N THR A 54 -3.09 -0.76 12.08
CA THR A 54 -4.03 0.27 12.51
C THR A 54 -3.27 1.56 12.78
N LEU A 55 -3.57 2.60 12.02
CA LEU A 55 -2.99 3.91 12.25
C LEU A 55 -3.67 4.58 13.43
N SER A 56 -2.90 4.90 14.46
CA SER A 56 -3.34 5.61 15.67
C SER A 56 -2.31 6.68 16.05
N PRO A 57 -2.65 7.62 16.96
CA PRO A 57 -1.69 8.58 17.49
C PRO A 57 -0.46 7.93 18.15
N GLU A 58 -0.62 6.72 18.68
CA GLU A 58 0.42 5.96 19.37
C GLU A 58 1.24 5.07 18.43
N PHE A 59 0.84 4.94 17.16
CA PHE A 59 1.59 4.11 16.21
C PHE A 59 3.03 4.64 16.06
N PRO A 60 4.05 3.77 16.07
CA PRO A 60 5.43 4.19 15.92
C PRO A 60 5.66 4.98 14.63
N SER A 61 6.16 6.19 14.77
CA SER A 61 6.50 7.08 13.67
C SER A 61 7.99 7.35 13.61
N TRP A 62 8.46 7.89 12.50
CA TRP A 62 9.84 8.39 12.40
C TRP A 62 10.09 9.47 13.45
N PRO A 63 11.29 9.53 14.08
CA PRO A 63 11.61 10.54 15.08
C PRO A 63 11.36 11.97 14.57
N GLY A 64 10.66 12.77 15.37
CA GLY A 64 10.31 14.14 15.03
C GLY A 64 8.98 14.34 14.30
N TYR A 65 8.33 13.27 13.87
CA TYR A 65 7.01 13.37 13.21
C TYR A 65 5.93 12.66 14.03
N PRO A 66 4.78 13.32 14.32
CA PRO A 66 3.62 12.64 14.89
C PRO A 66 3.02 11.69 13.84
N SER A 67 2.52 10.54 14.29
CA SER A 67 1.89 9.58 13.39
C SER A 67 0.54 10.09 12.89
N LEU A 68 -0.33 10.51 13.80
CA LEU A 68 -1.67 10.95 13.52
C LEU A 68 -2.18 11.86 14.63
N GLU A 69 -2.80 12.98 14.26
CA GLU A 69 -3.60 13.80 15.16
C GLU A 69 -5.08 13.69 14.75
N VAL A 70 -5.94 13.39 15.71
CA VAL A 70 -7.39 13.28 15.50
C VAL A 70 -8.10 14.38 16.29
N ARG A 71 -8.82 15.24 15.59
CA ARG A 71 -9.67 16.26 16.21
C ARG A 71 -11.14 15.99 15.89
N ASN A 72 -11.95 15.74 16.92
CA ASN A 72 -13.39 15.61 16.72
C ASN A 72 -13.99 16.96 16.30
N THR A 73 -14.68 16.98 15.16
CA THR A 73 -15.36 18.17 14.63
C THR A 73 -16.86 18.14 14.84
N HIS A 74 -17.47 16.96 14.82
CA HIS A 74 -18.89 16.74 15.03
C HIS A 74 -19.14 15.50 15.87
N ASN A 75 -20.18 15.49 16.70
CA ASN A 75 -20.57 14.34 17.50
C ASN A 75 -22.12 14.16 17.50
N TYR A 76 -22.55 12.92 17.78
CA TYR A 76 -23.96 12.56 17.70
C TYR A 76 -24.86 13.39 18.60
N ALA A 77 -24.41 13.72 19.80
CA ALA A 77 -25.24 14.44 20.79
C ALA A 77 -25.57 15.88 20.35
N ARG A 78 -24.62 16.55 19.70
CA ARG A 78 -24.77 17.94 19.27
C ARG A 78 -25.27 18.07 17.83
N ASP A 79 -24.74 17.24 16.92
CA ASP A 79 -24.82 17.44 15.48
C ASP A 79 -25.64 16.35 14.76
N GLY A 80 -26.00 15.25 15.45
CA GLY A 80 -26.72 14.11 14.86
C GLY A 80 -25.84 13.18 13.99
N PHE A 81 -24.56 13.48 13.83
CA PHE A 81 -23.56 12.67 13.13
C PHE A 81 -22.19 12.81 13.78
N PHE A 82 -21.26 11.95 13.37
CA PHE A 82 -19.89 11.94 13.89
C PHE A 82 -18.89 12.20 12.78
N ALA A 83 -17.95 13.15 13.00
CA ALA A 83 -16.86 13.42 12.08
C ALA A 83 -15.61 13.88 12.82
N ASN A 84 -14.47 13.52 12.26
CA ASN A 84 -13.15 13.97 12.69
C ASN A 84 -12.43 14.68 11.55
N ALA A 85 -11.54 15.61 11.91
CA ALA A 85 -10.47 16.08 11.05
C ALA A 85 -9.17 15.37 11.47
N TRP A 86 -8.37 14.95 10.49
CA TRP A 86 -7.07 14.34 10.71
C TRP A 86 -5.96 15.27 10.25
N HIS A 87 -4.88 15.32 11.02
CA HIS A 87 -3.59 15.81 10.59
C HIS A 87 -2.62 14.62 10.63
N VAL A 88 -2.09 14.24 9.49
CA VAL A 88 -1.24 13.06 9.33
C VAL A 88 -0.09 13.38 8.37
N HIS A 89 1.12 12.92 8.72
CA HIS A 89 2.25 12.98 7.80
C HIS A 89 2.09 11.92 6.71
N GLU A 90 2.48 12.22 5.46
CA GLU A 90 2.33 11.30 4.31
C GLU A 90 2.96 9.93 4.59
N HIS A 91 4.09 9.89 5.30
CA HIS A 91 4.85 8.69 5.64
C HIS A 91 4.53 8.20 7.06
N SER A 92 3.25 7.91 7.34
CA SER A 92 2.77 7.46 8.65
C SER A 92 2.04 6.12 8.55
N GLY A 93 2.26 5.24 9.54
CA GLY A 93 1.65 3.92 9.58
C GLY A 93 2.06 3.05 8.40
N THR A 94 1.21 2.11 7.98
CA THR A 94 1.39 1.44 6.69
C THR A 94 1.11 2.44 5.58
N HIS A 95 2.12 2.76 4.79
CA HIS A 95 2.04 3.79 3.75
C HIS A 95 2.81 3.40 2.49
N VAL A 96 2.53 4.12 1.43
CA VAL A 96 3.27 4.03 0.17
C VAL A 96 4.20 5.23 0.03
N ASP A 97 5.44 4.97 -0.36
CA ASP A 97 6.35 5.97 -0.90
C ASP A 97 6.16 6.05 -2.40
N ALA A 98 5.70 7.20 -2.88
CA ALA A 98 5.66 7.48 -4.30
C ALA A 98 7.07 7.84 -4.83
N PRO A 99 7.36 7.64 -6.11
CA PRO A 99 8.62 8.03 -6.73
C PRO A 99 9.07 9.45 -6.41
N LEU A 100 8.14 10.40 -6.29
CA LEU A 100 8.41 11.80 -5.96
C LEU A 100 9.15 11.95 -4.62
N HIS A 101 9.03 11.01 -3.70
CA HIS A 101 9.68 11.10 -2.38
C HIS A 101 11.21 11.23 -2.48
N PHE A 102 11.86 10.53 -3.40
CA PHE A 102 13.31 10.58 -3.61
C PHE A 102 13.71 10.97 -5.04
N SER A 103 12.77 11.45 -5.85
CA SER A 103 13.04 11.91 -7.22
C SER A 103 12.15 13.08 -7.59
N ALA A 104 12.73 14.25 -7.80
CA ALA A 104 12.00 15.46 -8.18
C ALA A 104 11.20 15.33 -9.51
N GLN A 105 11.57 14.38 -10.38
CA GLN A 105 10.87 14.05 -11.62
C GLN A 105 10.07 12.74 -11.51
N GLY A 106 10.01 12.13 -10.33
CA GLY A 106 9.24 10.92 -10.07
C GLY A 106 7.75 11.20 -10.01
N TRP A 107 6.95 10.17 -10.24
CA TRP A 107 5.49 10.24 -10.09
C TRP A 107 5.11 10.59 -8.66
N SER A 108 4.20 11.55 -8.48
CA SER A 108 3.47 11.73 -7.23
C SER A 108 2.49 10.56 -7.00
N ALA A 109 1.94 10.45 -5.80
CA ALA A 109 0.95 9.41 -5.48
C ALA A 109 -0.26 9.44 -6.44
N ALA A 110 -0.66 10.62 -6.91
CA ALA A 110 -1.75 10.79 -7.87
C ALA A 110 -1.43 10.30 -9.29
N GLU A 111 -0.15 10.20 -9.64
CA GLU A 111 0.34 9.87 -10.98
C GLU A 111 0.77 8.41 -11.13
N ILE A 112 0.86 7.66 -10.02
CA ILE A 112 1.18 6.22 -10.10
C ILE A 112 0.12 5.52 -10.95
N PRO A 113 0.51 4.82 -12.05
CA PRO A 113 -0.43 4.11 -12.91
C PRO A 113 -1.20 3.03 -12.13
N LEU A 114 -2.53 2.99 -12.31
CA LEU A 114 -3.41 2.09 -11.55
C LEU A 114 -3.02 0.60 -11.72
N GLU A 115 -2.59 0.21 -12.92
CA GLU A 115 -2.14 -1.14 -13.23
C GLU A 115 -0.88 -1.56 -12.46
N SER A 116 -0.09 -0.59 -11.98
CA SER A 116 1.08 -0.86 -11.12
C SER A 116 0.72 -1.01 -9.64
N LEU A 117 -0.53 -0.75 -9.27
CA LEU A 117 -1.05 -0.88 -7.91
C LEU A 117 -1.81 -2.20 -7.67
N VAL A 118 -1.98 -3.03 -8.72
CA VAL A 118 -2.57 -4.38 -8.62
C VAL A 118 -1.59 -5.37 -9.22
N VAL A 119 -0.77 -5.99 -8.36
CA VAL A 119 0.45 -6.68 -8.79
C VAL A 119 0.65 -8.03 -8.09
N PRO A 120 1.40 -8.98 -8.69
CA PRO A 120 1.79 -10.20 -8.00
C PRO A 120 2.62 -9.89 -6.75
N ALA A 121 2.36 -10.59 -5.63
CA ALA A 121 3.15 -10.50 -4.41
C ALA A 121 4.22 -11.61 -4.35
N VAL A 122 5.40 -11.24 -3.92
CA VAL A 122 6.54 -12.11 -3.59
C VAL A 122 6.94 -11.84 -2.15
N VAL A 123 6.98 -12.86 -1.28
CA VAL A 123 7.38 -12.69 0.12
C VAL A 123 8.74 -13.36 0.37
N LEU A 124 9.67 -12.59 0.87
CA LEU A 124 11.02 -13.03 1.27
C LEU A 124 11.07 -13.14 2.80
N ASP A 125 11.12 -14.36 3.31
CA ASP A 125 11.23 -14.62 4.75
C ASP A 125 12.68 -14.54 5.23
N ILE A 126 13.03 -13.46 5.93
CA ILE A 126 14.36 -13.26 6.53
C ILE A 126 14.32 -13.30 8.08
N ARG A 127 13.19 -13.68 8.68
CA ARG A 127 12.99 -13.68 10.15
C ARG A 127 14.10 -14.39 10.92
N GLY A 128 14.63 -15.49 10.36
CA GLY A 128 15.69 -16.25 11.00
C GLY A 128 16.96 -15.45 11.24
N ARG A 129 17.30 -14.52 10.33
CA ARG A 129 18.42 -13.58 10.51
C ARG A 129 18.01 -12.38 11.34
N ALA A 130 16.87 -11.77 11.05
CA ALA A 130 16.39 -10.58 11.73
C ALA A 130 16.31 -10.74 13.27
N ARG A 131 16.00 -11.94 13.76
CA ARG A 131 16.03 -12.24 15.20
C ARG A 131 17.41 -12.21 15.84
N ARG A 132 18.48 -12.44 15.07
CA ARG A 132 19.87 -12.49 15.57
C ARG A 132 20.64 -11.23 15.27
N ASP A 133 20.24 -10.52 14.24
CA ASP A 133 20.89 -9.33 13.72
C ASP A 133 19.80 -8.36 13.22
N PRO A 134 19.48 -7.32 14.02
CA PRO A 134 18.47 -6.33 13.64
C PRO A 134 18.89 -5.51 12.41
N ASP A 135 20.19 -5.39 12.14
CA ASP A 135 20.70 -4.62 11.00
C ASP A 135 20.86 -5.46 9.74
N THR A 136 20.31 -6.67 9.76
CA THR A 136 20.35 -7.54 8.59
C THR A 136 19.57 -6.96 7.42
N GLN A 137 20.07 -7.23 6.22
CA GLN A 137 19.47 -6.77 4.98
C GLN A 137 19.03 -7.96 4.11
N VAL A 138 18.05 -7.74 3.24
CA VAL A 138 17.79 -8.65 2.13
C VAL A 138 19.02 -8.71 1.24
N ARG A 139 19.52 -9.90 0.94
CA ARG A 139 20.75 -10.17 0.18
C ARG A 139 20.44 -10.89 -1.12
N MET A 140 21.36 -10.83 -2.08
CA MET A 140 21.23 -11.57 -3.34
C MET A 140 21.02 -13.08 -3.15
N ALA A 141 21.60 -13.64 -2.09
CA ALA A 141 21.39 -15.05 -1.73
C ALA A 141 19.92 -15.37 -1.43
N ASP A 142 19.17 -14.45 -0.83
CA ASP A 142 17.74 -14.62 -0.52
C ASP A 142 16.92 -14.66 -1.80
N ILE A 143 17.20 -13.75 -2.73
CA ILE A 143 16.55 -13.74 -4.04
C ILE A 143 16.81 -15.05 -4.79
N ARG A 144 18.07 -15.47 -4.85
CA ARG A 144 18.45 -16.73 -5.54
C ARG A 144 17.80 -17.96 -4.89
N ALA A 145 17.77 -18.02 -3.57
CA ALA A 145 17.12 -19.11 -2.83
C ALA A 145 15.61 -19.14 -3.07
N TRP A 146 14.96 -17.97 -3.05
CA TRP A 146 13.54 -17.84 -3.35
C TRP A 146 13.24 -18.27 -4.80
N GLU A 147 14.02 -17.76 -5.77
CA GLU A 147 13.82 -18.09 -7.19
C GLU A 147 14.08 -19.58 -7.49
N LYS A 148 15.04 -20.21 -6.83
CA LYS A 148 15.28 -21.64 -6.94
C LYS A 148 14.06 -22.47 -6.53
N LYS A 149 13.32 -22.01 -5.52
CA LYS A 149 12.16 -22.72 -4.97
C LYS A 149 10.86 -22.40 -5.69
N HIS A 150 10.70 -21.14 -6.11
CA HIS A 150 9.42 -20.62 -6.57
C HIS A 150 9.43 -20.15 -8.04
N GLY A 151 10.58 -20.20 -8.70
CA GLY A 151 10.77 -19.67 -10.06
C GLY A 151 11.08 -18.15 -10.04
N ARG A 152 11.43 -17.61 -11.20
CA ARG A 152 11.82 -16.21 -11.37
C ARG A 152 10.78 -15.25 -10.77
N VAL A 153 11.25 -14.19 -10.11
CA VAL A 153 10.41 -13.07 -9.65
C VAL A 153 9.61 -12.52 -10.84
N PRO A 154 8.27 -12.47 -10.74
CA PRO A 154 7.45 -12.00 -11.85
C PRO A 154 7.72 -10.52 -12.18
N ARG A 155 7.68 -10.16 -13.46
CA ARG A 155 7.72 -8.77 -13.88
C ARG A 155 6.55 -8.00 -13.27
N GLY A 156 6.79 -6.78 -12.81
CA GLY A 156 5.78 -5.93 -12.15
C GLY A 156 5.42 -6.34 -10.73
N ALA A 157 6.04 -7.39 -10.16
CA ALA A 157 5.70 -7.85 -8.82
C ALA A 157 6.10 -6.84 -7.72
N ALA A 158 5.38 -6.88 -6.61
CA ALA A 158 5.82 -6.36 -5.32
C ALA A 158 6.70 -7.40 -4.62
N VAL A 159 7.91 -7.03 -4.21
CA VAL A 159 8.81 -7.89 -3.43
C VAL A 159 8.80 -7.44 -1.98
N LEU A 160 8.24 -8.26 -1.10
CA LEU A 160 7.94 -7.94 0.29
C LEU A 160 8.94 -8.65 1.21
N MET A 161 9.67 -7.89 2.03
CA MET A 161 10.54 -8.42 3.08
C MET A 161 9.69 -8.73 4.32
N TRP A 162 9.74 -9.97 4.79
CA TRP A 162 9.16 -10.38 6.05
C TRP A 162 10.26 -10.64 7.08
N SER A 163 10.47 -9.70 7.95
CA SER A 163 11.45 -9.77 9.05
C SER A 163 10.84 -10.20 10.39
N GLY A 164 9.50 -10.13 10.52
CA GLY A 164 8.75 -10.32 11.76
C GLY A 164 8.79 -9.10 12.67
N TRP A 165 9.25 -7.96 12.17
CA TRP A 165 9.34 -6.71 12.90
C TRP A 165 7.97 -6.14 13.28
N GLU A 166 6.96 -6.41 12.47
CA GLU A 166 5.56 -6.03 12.70
C GLU A 166 5.05 -6.36 14.11
N GLN A 167 5.58 -7.41 14.74
CA GLN A 167 5.20 -7.84 16.10
C GLN A 167 5.57 -6.81 17.18
N ARG A 168 6.44 -5.86 16.86
CA ARG A 168 6.89 -4.80 17.76
C ARG A 168 6.08 -3.51 17.63
N ALA A 169 5.15 -3.43 16.68
CA ALA A 169 4.40 -2.20 16.34
C ALA A 169 3.54 -1.63 17.48
N GLY A 170 3.24 -2.43 18.52
CA GLY A 170 2.55 -1.98 19.73
C GLY A 170 3.43 -1.22 20.74
N ASP A 171 4.74 -1.16 20.53
CA ASP A 171 5.70 -0.47 21.38
C ASP A 171 6.65 0.38 20.53
N GLN A 172 6.54 1.69 20.65
CA GLN A 172 7.34 2.63 19.86
C GLN A 172 8.86 2.46 20.08
N GLY A 173 9.28 2.20 21.32
CA GLY A 173 10.69 2.00 21.67
C GLY A 173 11.23 0.72 21.04
N ALA A 174 10.50 -0.39 21.18
CA ALA A 174 10.87 -1.67 20.60
C ALA A 174 10.85 -1.65 19.07
N TYR A 175 9.92 -0.90 18.45
CA TYR A 175 9.79 -0.80 17.01
C TYR A 175 10.91 0.02 16.37
N ARG A 176 11.23 1.18 16.96
CA ARG A 176 12.36 2.02 16.55
C ARG A 176 13.71 1.39 16.89
N ASN A 177 13.79 0.68 18.02
CA ASN A 177 14.99 -0.01 18.52
C ASN A 177 16.23 0.90 18.42
N MET A 178 16.13 2.11 18.99
CA MET A 178 17.19 3.11 18.95
C MET A 178 18.28 2.82 19.98
N ASP A 179 19.53 2.99 19.61
CA ASP A 179 20.67 2.96 20.51
C ASP A 179 20.89 4.30 21.26
N ASN A 180 21.91 4.36 22.09
CA ASN A 180 22.26 5.56 22.86
C ASN A 180 22.79 6.73 22.00
N GLN A 181 23.09 6.49 20.73
CA GLN A 181 23.52 7.50 19.77
C GLN A 181 22.34 8.01 18.92
N GLY A 182 21.13 7.48 19.14
CA GLY A 182 19.93 7.83 18.38
C GLY A 182 19.82 7.12 17.05
N ILE A 183 20.65 6.08 16.79
CA ILE A 183 20.59 5.28 15.58
C ILE A 183 19.54 4.19 15.78
N MET A 184 18.63 4.06 14.81
CA MET A 184 17.66 2.98 14.79
C MET A 184 18.27 1.70 14.22
N HIS A 185 17.79 0.54 14.71
CA HIS A 185 18.27 -0.78 14.32
C HIS A 185 17.10 -1.68 13.92
N PHE A 186 16.85 -1.83 12.62
CA PHE A 186 15.82 -2.70 12.07
C PHE A 186 16.23 -3.16 10.65
N PRO A 187 15.70 -4.32 10.17
CA PRO A 187 16.03 -4.85 8.84
C PRO A 187 15.52 -4.00 7.68
N GLY A 188 16.18 -4.12 6.53
CA GLY A 188 15.75 -3.47 5.28
C GLY A 188 16.31 -4.16 4.05
N PHE A 189 16.19 -3.50 2.89
CA PHE A 189 16.80 -3.95 1.65
C PHE A 189 18.23 -3.42 1.51
N SER A 190 19.13 -4.23 0.93
CA SER A 190 20.41 -3.69 0.46
C SER A 190 20.22 -2.96 -0.87
N ARG A 191 21.05 -1.93 -1.12
CA ARG A 191 21.09 -1.22 -2.40
C ARG A 191 21.28 -2.18 -3.57
N GLU A 192 22.23 -3.12 -3.45
CA GLU A 192 22.53 -4.11 -4.49
C GLU A 192 21.28 -4.90 -4.91
N VAL A 193 20.51 -5.38 -3.93
CA VAL A 193 19.28 -6.16 -4.20
C VAL A 193 18.22 -5.26 -4.81
N ALA A 194 18.01 -4.07 -4.29
CA ALA A 194 17.03 -3.12 -4.81
C ALA A 194 17.32 -2.79 -6.28
N GLU A 195 18.57 -2.48 -6.62
CA GLU A 195 19.01 -2.24 -8.00
C GLU A 195 18.80 -3.46 -8.91
N PHE A 196 19.17 -4.65 -8.44
CA PHE A 196 18.95 -5.91 -9.17
C PHE A 196 17.47 -6.15 -9.46
N LEU A 197 16.61 -5.96 -8.46
CA LEU A 197 15.17 -6.16 -8.62
C LEU A 197 14.57 -5.17 -9.64
N VAL A 198 15.00 -3.93 -9.62
CA VAL A 198 14.56 -2.91 -10.59
C VAL A 198 15.07 -3.25 -12.00
N LYS A 199 16.39 -3.45 -12.16
CA LYS A 199 17.03 -3.60 -13.47
C LYS A 199 16.78 -4.95 -14.10
N GLU A 200 16.90 -6.03 -13.31
CA GLU A 200 16.91 -7.40 -13.83
C GLU A 200 15.58 -8.14 -13.67
N ARG A 201 14.68 -7.66 -12.80
CA ARG A 201 13.36 -8.26 -12.58
C ARG A 201 12.21 -7.35 -12.98
N ALA A 202 12.49 -6.07 -13.22
CA ALA A 202 11.51 -5.06 -13.61
C ALA A 202 10.28 -5.09 -12.67
N ILE A 203 10.53 -5.07 -11.37
CA ILE A 203 9.49 -5.11 -10.33
C ILE A 203 8.60 -3.87 -10.36
N GLY A 204 7.41 -3.94 -9.76
CA GLY A 204 6.51 -2.80 -9.52
C GLY A 204 6.94 -1.97 -8.31
N GLY A 205 7.37 -2.64 -7.24
CA GLY A 205 7.82 -2.00 -6.01
C GLY A 205 8.40 -2.99 -5.01
N ILE A 206 8.88 -2.46 -3.88
CA ILE A 206 9.30 -3.27 -2.72
C ILE A 206 8.46 -2.91 -1.50
N GLY A 207 8.44 -3.78 -0.49
CA GLY A 207 7.76 -3.48 0.77
C GLY A 207 8.44 -4.14 1.96
N VAL A 208 8.25 -3.56 3.14
CA VAL A 208 8.88 -3.98 4.38
C VAL A 208 7.90 -3.94 5.56
N ASP A 209 8.12 -4.77 6.57
CA ASP A 209 7.40 -4.73 7.85
C ASP A 209 8.12 -3.86 8.91
N THR A 210 9.00 -2.96 8.46
CA THR A 210 9.81 -2.03 9.25
C THR A 210 9.51 -0.57 8.92
N LEU A 211 10.14 0.37 9.65
CA LEU A 211 9.95 1.82 9.50
C LEU A 211 10.57 2.41 8.23
N SER A 212 11.43 1.67 7.52
CA SER A 212 12.08 2.15 6.30
C SER A 212 12.37 1.00 5.34
N LEU A 213 12.37 1.28 4.03
CA LEU A 213 12.83 0.37 2.99
C LEU A 213 14.29 0.00 3.20
N ASP A 214 15.10 0.93 3.71
CA ASP A 214 16.48 0.72 4.10
C ASP A 214 16.56 0.14 5.52
N TYR A 215 17.66 -0.51 5.86
CA TYR A 215 17.93 -0.95 7.23
C TYR A 215 18.21 0.26 8.15
N GLY A 216 17.93 0.12 9.45
CA GLY A 216 17.94 1.23 10.41
C GLY A 216 19.18 2.13 10.37
N PRO A 217 20.43 1.61 10.38
CA PRO A 217 21.64 2.42 10.33
C PRO A 217 21.99 3.03 8.96
N SER A 218 21.14 2.85 7.93
CA SER A 218 21.42 3.40 6.60
C SER A 218 21.48 4.93 6.63
N ALA A 219 22.63 5.49 6.33
CA ALA A 219 22.85 6.94 6.22
C ALA A 219 22.66 7.47 4.78
N ASP A 220 22.63 6.57 3.79
CA ASP A 220 22.60 6.91 2.37
C ASP A 220 21.30 6.54 1.65
N PHE A 221 20.33 5.97 2.36
CA PHE A 221 19.02 5.55 1.82
C PHE A 221 19.12 4.77 0.51
N GLY A 222 20.05 3.78 0.48
CA GLY A 222 20.42 3.05 -0.73
C GLY A 222 19.29 2.36 -1.43
N ALA A 223 18.34 1.77 -0.71
CA ALA A 223 17.15 1.12 -1.28
C ALA A 223 16.18 2.14 -1.86
N HIS A 224 15.89 3.24 -1.16
CA HIS A 224 15.06 4.34 -1.67
C HIS A 224 15.62 4.89 -2.98
N PHE A 225 16.92 5.25 -3.01
CA PHE A 225 17.56 5.78 -4.22
C PHE A 225 17.66 4.77 -5.36
N ALA A 226 17.61 3.48 -5.09
CA ALA A 226 17.59 2.46 -6.15
C ALA A 226 16.17 2.29 -6.76
N VAL A 227 15.11 2.44 -5.96
CA VAL A 227 13.74 2.09 -6.35
C VAL A 227 12.95 3.30 -6.85
N LEU A 228 12.88 4.37 -6.06
CA LEU A 228 11.97 5.48 -6.32
C LEU A 228 12.32 6.28 -7.58
N PRO A 229 13.61 6.61 -7.89
CA PRO A 229 13.96 7.28 -9.13
C PRO A 229 13.69 6.45 -10.41
N ALA A 230 13.51 5.14 -10.28
CA ALA A 230 13.13 4.26 -11.38
C ALA A 230 11.60 4.20 -11.62
N ASN A 231 10.84 5.12 -11.01
CA ASN A 231 9.37 5.11 -10.99
C ASN A 231 8.81 3.77 -10.49
N ARG A 232 9.37 3.27 -9.40
CA ARG A 232 8.86 2.15 -8.61
C ARG A 232 8.51 2.68 -7.22
N TRP A 233 7.51 2.10 -6.59
CA TRP A 233 7.03 2.53 -5.27
C TRP A 233 7.60 1.66 -4.15
N GLY A 234 7.59 2.22 -2.93
CA GLY A 234 7.87 1.52 -1.68
C GLY A 234 6.62 1.33 -0.83
N ILE A 235 6.61 0.34 0.06
CA ILE A 235 5.61 0.22 1.13
C ILE A 235 6.34 -0.04 2.44
N GLU A 236 6.04 0.74 3.46
CA GLU A 236 6.61 0.59 4.79
C GLU A 236 5.55 0.19 5.82
N ASN A 237 6.01 -0.39 6.92
CA ASN A 237 5.16 -0.80 8.04
C ASN A 237 4.05 -1.79 7.67
N LEU A 238 4.35 -2.76 6.80
CA LEU A 238 3.42 -3.86 6.49
C LEU A 238 3.13 -4.72 7.71
N ALA A 239 1.95 -5.33 7.70
CA ALA A 239 1.50 -6.29 8.71
C ALA A 239 1.15 -7.64 8.09
N ASN A 240 1.06 -8.68 8.91
CA ASN A 240 0.49 -9.98 8.53
C ASN A 240 1.17 -10.70 7.34
N LEU A 241 2.42 -10.36 7.01
CA LEU A 241 3.13 -10.97 5.87
C LEU A 241 3.24 -12.49 5.98
N GLY A 242 3.24 -13.03 7.21
CA GLY A 242 3.25 -14.47 7.45
C GLY A 242 1.94 -15.19 7.11
N ARG A 243 0.86 -14.46 6.82
CA ARG A 243 -0.46 -15.01 6.49
C ARG A 243 -0.68 -15.17 4.99
N ILE A 244 0.21 -14.67 4.16
CA ILE A 244 0.12 -14.79 2.70
C ILE A 244 1.17 -15.78 2.16
N PRO A 245 0.89 -16.48 1.04
CA PRO A 245 1.85 -17.40 0.47
C PRO A 245 3.08 -16.66 -0.08
N PRO A 246 4.27 -17.31 -0.12
CA PRO A 246 5.47 -16.69 -0.65
C PRO A 246 5.36 -16.33 -2.14
N ARG A 247 4.43 -16.96 -2.88
CA ARG A 247 4.08 -16.71 -4.29
C ARG A 247 2.61 -17.02 -4.54
N GLY A 248 1.98 -16.29 -5.47
CA GLY A 248 0.63 -16.60 -5.96
C GLY A 248 -0.45 -15.65 -5.45
N ALA A 249 -0.17 -14.84 -4.44
CA ALA A 249 -1.07 -13.75 -4.04
C ALA A 249 -0.97 -12.57 -5.01
N THR A 250 -2.08 -11.84 -5.15
CA THR A 250 -2.16 -10.52 -5.79
C THR A 250 -2.27 -9.47 -4.70
N LEU A 251 -1.44 -8.45 -4.78
CA LEU A 251 -1.44 -7.29 -3.89
C LEU A 251 -2.27 -6.16 -4.51
N PHE A 252 -3.15 -5.58 -3.71
CA PHE A 252 -3.83 -4.32 -3.98
C PHE A 252 -3.22 -3.24 -3.09
N VAL A 253 -2.69 -2.20 -3.73
CA VAL A 253 -2.00 -1.08 -3.08
C VAL A 253 -2.92 0.13 -3.10
N GLY A 254 -3.59 0.40 -1.97
CA GLY A 254 -4.60 1.45 -1.85
C GLY A 254 -4.02 2.79 -1.45
N VAL A 255 -3.10 3.35 -2.24
CA VAL A 255 -2.55 4.69 -1.99
C VAL A 255 -3.58 5.78 -2.31
N PRO A 256 -3.76 6.82 -1.46
CA PRO A 256 -4.67 7.92 -1.75
C PRO A 256 -4.15 8.75 -2.93
N ARG A 257 -5.07 9.10 -3.85
CA ARG A 257 -4.75 9.87 -5.06
C ARG A 257 -4.71 11.37 -4.75
N VAL A 258 -3.68 11.81 -4.01
CA VAL A 258 -3.48 13.20 -3.63
C VAL A 258 -2.49 13.85 -4.60
N GLN A 259 -2.87 15.01 -5.17
CA GLN A 259 -2.03 15.74 -6.11
C GLN A 259 -0.74 16.23 -5.44
N GLY A 260 0.40 15.94 -6.03
CA GLY A 260 1.71 16.36 -5.54
C GLY A 260 2.18 15.67 -4.25
N ALA A 261 1.45 14.65 -3.78
CA ALA A 261 1.87 13.91 -2.60
C ALA A 261 3.06 12.99 -2.90
N SER A 262 4.03 12.98 -2.00
CA SER A 262 5.20 12.10 -2.06
C SER A 262 4.92 10.68 -1.56
N GLY A 263 3.73 10.45 -1.00
CA GLY A 263 3.27 9.18 -0.47
C GLY A 263 1.90 9.31 0.18
N GLY A 264 1.53 8.32 0.99
CA GLY A 264 0.32 8.42 1.81
C GLY A 264 -0.04 7.15 2.57
N PRO A 265 -0.65 7.28 3.77
CA PRO A 265 -1.19 6.15 4.51
C PRO A 265 -2.13 5.32 3.64
N SER A 266 -1.92 4.03 3.59
CA SER A 266 -2.48 3.17 2.54
C SER A 266 -3.09 1.91 3.11
N ARG A 267 -4.21 1.45 2.53
CA ARG A 267 -4.75 0.12 2.80
C ARG A 267 -4.16 -0.88 1.82
N ILE A 268 -3.39 -1.82 2.34
CA ILE A 268 -2.72 -2.86 1.56
C ILE A 268 -3.44 -4.18 1.77
N VAL A 269 -3.89 -4.80 0.68
CA VAL A 269 -4.67 -6.04 0.74
C VAL A 269 -4.06 -7.07 -0.19
N ALA A 270 -3.87 -8.28 0.31
CA ALA A 270 -3.47 -9.42 -0.50
C ALA A 270 -4.64 -10.40 -0.68
N VAL A 271 -4.77 -10.95 -1.90
CA VAL A 271 -5.82 -11.91 -2.25
C VAL A 271 -5.25 -13.07 -3.07
N TRP A 272 -5.78 -14.31 -2.90
CA TRP A 272 -5.43 -15.47 -3.72
C TRP A 272 -6.48 -16.58 -3.70
#